data_bbd79f239a8975afed63d702d41bab4a
#
_entry.id   bbd79f239a8975afed63d702d41bab4a
#
_cell.length_a   1.000
_cell.length_b   1.000
_cell.length_c   1.000
_cell.angle_alpha   90.00
_cell.angle_beta   90.00
_cell.angle_gamma   90.00
#
_symmetry.space_group_name_H-M   'P 1'
#
loop_
_entity.id
_entity.type
_entity.pdbx_description
1 polymer ?
#
loop_
_entity_poly.entity_id
_entity_poly.type
_entity_poly.pdbx_seq_one_letter_code
_entity_poly.pdbx_strand_id
1 'polypeptide(L)'
;MGWSCREEWDMEIRRLNQQDYAGRKFTARYQTKGYYEICASEQGFRLDYRLFPAPVMRSFDEVFFGEWLEAPAASGARMIVLETQSCNEAAIAFYRKNGFSVIGFDLYAYSNTDPGRHEVRIEMGKKLHGPSVR
;
A
#
# COMPACT_ATOMS: atom_id res chain seq x y z
N MET A 1 33.51 15.56 -6.45
CA MET A 1 32.74 15.82 -5.23
C MET A 1 31.60 14.82 -5.16
N GLY A 2 31.78 13.80 -4.36
CA GLY A 2 30.78 12.75 -4.18
C GLY A 2 29.73 13.19 -3.16
N TRP A 3 28.47 13.24 -3.55
CA TRP A 3 27.36 13.22 -2.61
C TRP A 3 27.02 11.78 -2.34
N SER A 4 27.65 11.23 -1.31
CA SER A 4 27.23 9.97 -0.72
C SER A 4 26.24 10.29 0.39
N CYS A 5 24.96 10.34 0.07
CA CYS A 5 23.91 10.19 1.04
C CYS A 5 23.28 8.82 0.83
N ARG A 6 23.97 7.78 1.25
CA ARG A 6 23.31 6.58 1.72
C ARG A 6 22.96 6.86 3.18
N GLU A 7 21.79 7.42 3.41
CA GLU A 7 21.15 7.19 4.68
C GLU A 7 20.74 5.71 4.65
N GLU A 8 21.60 4.86 5.16
CA GLU A 8 21.22 3.52 5.58
C GLU A 8 20.20 3.71 6.68
N TRP A 9 18.93 3.62 6.32
CA TRP A 9 17.88 3.45 7.30
C TRP A 9 18.10 2.08 7.90
N ASP A 10 18.66 2.06 9.09
CA ASP A 10 18.83 0.86 9.90
C ASP A 10 17.42 0.43 10.38
N MET A 11 16.69 -0.25 9.48
CA MET A 11 15.36 -0.77 9.78
C MET A 11 15.51 -2.09 10.51
N GLU A 12 15.22 -2.07 11.80
CA GLU A 12 15.13 -3.27 12.61
C GLU A 12 13.72 -3.85 12.50
N ILE A 13 13.61 -5.05 11.96
CA ILE A 13 12.36 -5.80 11.92
C ILE A 13 12.25 -6.62 13.20
N ARG A 14 11.29 -6.29 14.05
CA ARG A 14 11.02 -7.02 15.29
C ARG A 14 9.68 -7.74 15.20
N ARG A 15 9.64 -8.96 15.73
CA ARG A 15 8.38 -9.65 15.95
C ARG A 15 7.68 -9.00 17.14
N LEU A 16 6.44 -8.55 16.94
CA LEU A 16 5.64 -7.95 17.99
C LEU A 16 4.93 -9.04 18.82
N ASN A 17 4.81 -8.79 20.11
CA ASN A 17 4.00 -9.62 21.00
C ASN A 17 2.52 -9.22 20.85
N GLN A 18 1.68 -10.17 20.48
CA GLN A 18 0.26 -9.96 20.29
C GLN A 18 -0.42 -9.36 21.54
N GLN A 19 -0.06 -9.83 22.73
CA GLN A 19 -0.68 -9.37 23.97
C GLN A 19 -0.38 -7.90 24.27
N ASP A 20 0.80 -7.42 23.89
CA ASP A 20 1.23 -6.05 24.16
C ASP A 20 0.69 -5.05 23.16
N TYR A 21 0.36 -5.50 21.94
CA TYR A 21 0.01 -4.62 20.82
C TYR A 21 -1.45 -4.70 20.38
N ALA A 22 -2.16 -5.77 20.74
CA ALA A 22 -3.57 -5.93 20.36
C ALA A 22 -4.40 -4.73 20.80
N GLY A 23 -5.17 -4.18 19.85
CA GLY A 23 -6.02 -3.02 20.08
C GLY A 23 -5.31 -1.67 20.17
N ARG A 24 -3.99 -1.62 20.07
CA ARG A 24 -3.27 -0.35 20.01
C ARG A 24 -3.55 0.36 18.71
N LYS A 25 -3.77 1.67 18.80
CA LYS A 25 -3.94 2.57 17.67
C LYS A 25 -2.60 3.25 17.35
N PHE A 26 -2.24 3.29 16.09
CA PHE A 26 -1.09 4.06 15.64
C PHE A 26 -1.46 4.90 14.41
N THR A 27 -0.79 6.02 14.25
CA THR A 27 -0.97 6.92 13.11
C THR A 27 0.27 6.85 12.25
N ALA A 28 0.11 6.45 10.99
CA ALA A 28 1.17 6.52 10.00
C ALA A 28 1.10 7.85 9.28
N ARG A 29 2.24 8.55 9.18
CA ARG A 29 2.39 9.80 8.43
C ARG A 29 3.42 9.62 7.35
N TYR A 30 3.15 10.16 6.18
CA TYR A 30 4.07 10.11 5.07
C TYR A 30 3.97 11.36 4.21
N GLN A 31 5.06 11.68 3.52
CA GLN A 31 5.13 12.72 2.51
C GLN A 31 5.10 12.07 1.14
N THR A 32 4.33 12.64 0.23
CA THR A 32 4.26 12.14 -1.15
C THR A 32 4.39 13.29 -2.15
N LYS A 33 5.04 13.03 -3.28
CA LYS A 33 5.22 13.97 -4.39
C LYS A 33 4.17 13.79 -5.46
N GLY A 34 3.57 12.62 -5.55
CA GLY A 34 2.66 12.29 -6.63
C GLY A 34 1.61 11.27 -6.22
N TYR A 35 0.75 10.99 -7.15
CA TYR A 35 -0.37 10.07 -6.99
C TYR A 35 -0.68 9.36 -8.30
N TYR A 36 -1.42 8.27 -8.20
CA TYR A 36 -1.98 7.59 -9.37
C TYR A 36 -3.43 8.01 -9.55
N GLU A 37 -3.71 8.61 -10.71
CA GLU A 37 -5.07 8.97 -11.10
C GLU A 37 -5.71 7.83 -11.88
N ILE A 38 -6.94 7.51 -11.54
CA ILE A 38 -7.72 6.53 -12.29
C ILE A 38 -8.58 7.30 -13.28
N CYS A 39 -8.22 7.17 -14.54
CA CYS A 39 -8.93 7.80 -15.66
C CYS A 39 -9.93 6.80 -16.26
N ALA A 40 -11.22 7.12 -16.14
CA ALA A 40 -12.29 6.33 -16.74
C ALA A 40 -12.53 6.73 -18.19
N SER A 41 -12.81 5.74 -19.03
CA SER A 41 -13.27 5.91 -20.41
C SER A 41 -14.37 4.91 -20.72
N GLU A 42 -15.02 5.02 -21.86
CA GLU A 42 -16.02 4.03 -22.30
C GLU A 42 -15.44 2.61 -22.43
N GLN A 43 -14.15 2.49 -22.66
CA GLN A 43 -13.46 1.22 -22.90
C GLN A 43 -12.82 0.64 -21.62
N GLY A 44 -12.82 1.36 -20.50
CA GLY A 44 -12.24 0.90 -19.27
C GLY A 44 -11.54 1.97 -18.46
N PHE A 45 -10.51 1.55 -17.73
CA PHE A 45 -9.78 2.41 -16.80
C PHE A 45 -8.29 2.39 -17.10
N ARG A 46 -7.65 3.52 -16.85
CA ARG A 46 -6.20 3.68 -16.93
C ARG A 46 -5.68 4.31 -15.65
N LEU A 47 -4.53 3.84 -15.15
CA LEU A 47 -3.78 4.47 -14.08
C LEU A 47 -2.70 5.37 -14.68
N ASP A 48 -2.78 6.67 -14.39
CA ASP A 48 -1.78 7.65 -14.78
C ASP A 48 -1.08 8.19 -13.52
N TYR A 49 0.27 8.17 -13.52
CA TYR A 49 1.04 8.83 -12.48
C TYR A 49 1.07 10.34 -12.72
N ARG A 50 0.73 11.10 -11.67
CA ARG A 50 0.73 12.56 -11.71
C ARG A 50 1.45 13.14 -10.51
N LEU A 51 2.04 14.31 -10.68
CA LEU A 51 2.69 15.05 -9.61
C LEU A 51 1.72 16.01 -8.95
N PHE A 52 1.81 16.15 -7.64
CA PHE A 52 1.25 17.28 -6.93
C PHE A 52 2.04 18.56 -7.28
N PRO A 53 1.43 19.76 -7.22
CA PRO A 53 2.16 21.02 -7.38
C PRO A 53 3.31 21.21 -6.40
N ALA A 54 3.18 20.66 -5.19
CA ALA A 54 4.21 20.59 -4.16
C ALA A 54 3.99 19.30 -3.35
N PRO A 55 5.03 18.77 -2.67
CA PRO A 55 4.88 17.61 -1.81
C PRO A 55 3.81 17.84 -0.75
N VAL A 56 3.00 16.83 -0.50
CA VAL A 56 1.90 16.87 0.49
C VAL A 56 2.13 15.86 1.59
N MET A 57 1.69 16.21 2.80
CA MET A 57 1.66 15.30 3.93
C MET A 57 0.32 14.59 4.01
N ARG A 58 0.37 13.29 4.23
CA ARG A 58 -0.80 12.44 4.46
C ARG A 58 -0.62 11.64 5.74
N SER A 59 -1.73 11.24 6.31
CA SER A 59 -1.73 10.37 7.48
C SER A 59 -2.93 9.42 7.44
N PHE A 60 -2.77 8.27 8.07
CA PHE A 60 -3.86 7.36 8.33
C PHE A 60 -3.68 6.71 9.68
N ASP A 61 -4.80 6.35 10.30
CA ASP A 61 -4.84 5.66 11.57
C ASP A 61 -5.12 4.18 11.33
N GLU A 62 -4.34 3.35 12.00
CA GLU A 62 -4.50 1.91 11.99
C GLU A 62 -4.72 1.39 13.41
N VAL A 63 -5.57 0.40 13.54
CA VAL A 63 -5.74 -0.34 14.79
C VAL A 63 -5.10 -1.71 14.62
N PHE A 64 -4.20 -2.03 15.53
CA PHE A 64 -3.58 -3.34 15.55
C PHE A 64 -4.56 -4.37 16.10
N PHE A 65 -5.14 -5.15 15.24
CA PHE A 65 -5.97 -6.29 15.61
C PHE A 65 -5.07 -7.46 16.02
N GLY A 66 -5.35 -8.05 17.16
CA GLY A 66 -4.52 -9.09 17.74
C GLY A 66 -4.56 -10.45 17.04
N GLU A 67 -5.18 -10.54 15.87
CA GLU A 67 -5.15 -11.76 15.08
C GLU A 67 -3.88 -11.81 14.24
N TRP A 68 -3.00 -12.74 14.58
CA TRP A 68 -1.84 -13.03 13.77
C TRP A 68 -2.24 -13.90 12.60
N LEU A 69 -2.09 -13.39 11.41
CA LEU A 69 -2.13 -14.23 10.23
C LEU A 69 -0.87 -15.10 10.22
N GLU A 70 -1.04 -16.39 10.02
CA GLU A 70 0.07 -17.27 9.68
C GLU A 70 0.78 -16.73 8.45
N ALA A 71 2.09 -17.01 8.33
CA ALA A 71 2.82 -16.65 7.13
C ALA A 71 2.05 -17.19 5.90
N PRO A 72 1.77 -16.38 4.88
CA PRO A 72 0.91 -16.77 3.76
C PRO A 72 1.31 -18.09 3.10
N ALA A 73 2.60 -18.38 3.03
CA ALA A 73 3.11 -19.64 2.49
C ALA A 73 2.73 -20.85 3.35
N ALA A 74 2.63 -20.68 4.67
CA ALA A 74 2.23 -21.75 5.61
C ALA A 74 0.72 -21.95 5.67
N SER A 75 -0.07 -20.90 5.37
CA SER A 75 -1.54 -20.94 5.40
C SER A 75 -2.18 -21.66 4.19
N GLY A 76 -1.39 -21.97 3.15
CA GLY A 76 -1.91 -22.49 1.87
C GLY A 76 -2.62 -21.44 1.02
N ALA A 77 -2.46 -20.16 1.34
CA ALA A 77 -3.03 -19.08 0.57
C ALA A 77 -2.42 -19.02 -0.85
N ARG A 78 -3.27 -18.82 -1.84
CA ARG A 78 -2.83 -18.70 -3.26
C ARG A 78 -2.28 -17.32 -3.59
N MET A 79 -2.59 -16.30 -2.77
CA MET A 79 -2.29 -14.91 -3.07
C MET A 79 -2.26 -14.07 -1.78
N ILE A 80 -1.37 -13.09 -1.76
CA ILE A 80 -1.38 -12.02 -0.76
C ILE A 80 -2.01 -10.81 -1.42
N VAL A 81 -2.99 -10.20 -0.76
CA VAL A 81 -3.65 -8.97 -1.19
C VAL A 81 -3.48 -7.92 -0.10
N LEU A 82 -3.18 -6.72 -0.50
CA LEU A 82 -3.12 -5.57 0.37
C LEU A 82 -3.72 -4.35 -0.32
N GLU A 83 -3.98 -3.32 0.46
CA GLU A 83 -4.50 -2.07 -0.05
C GLU A 83 -3.63 -0.89 0.38
N THR A 84 -3.65 0.16 -0.43
CA THR A 84 -2.99 1.43 -0.13
C THR A 84 -3.73 2.58 -0.81
N GLN A 85 -3.44 3.79 -0.40
CA GLN A 85 -3.99 4.98 -1.05
C GLN A 85 -3.25 5.28 -2.36
N SER A 86 -3.97 5.77 -3.36
CA SER A 86 -3.40 6.12 -4.67
C SER A 86 -2.33 7.22 -4.60
N CYS A 87 -2.33 8.04 -3.54
CA CYS A 87 -1.30 9.04 -3.28
C CYS A 87 -0.10 8.52 -2.49
N ASN A 88 -0.13 7.28 -2.02
CA ASN A 88 1.01 6.70 -1.31
C ASN A 88 2.00 6.07 -2.28
N GLU A 89 2.70 6.91 -3.05
CA GLU A 89 3.64 6.46 -4.08
C GLU A 89 4.78 5.61 -3.52
N ALA A 90 5.28 5.96 -2.33
CA ALA A 90 6.36 5.21 -1.68
C ALA A 90 5.93 3.79 -1.33
N ALA A 91 4.72 3.60 -0.80
CA ALA A 91 4.17 2.28 -0.52
C ALA A 91 3.97 1.47 -1.80
N ILE A 92 3.40 2.08 -2.85
CA ILE A 92 3.19 1.42 -4.13
C ILE A 92 4.52 0.97 -4.75
N ALA A 93 5.54 1.82 -4.73
CA ALA A 93 6.87 1.49 -5.21
C ALA A 93 7.50 0.35 -4.39
N PHE A 94 7.38 0.39 -3.07
CA PHE A 94 7.85 -0.66 -2.18
C PHE A 94 7.18 -2.02 -2.47
N TYR A 95 5.87 -2.04 -2.63
CA TYR A 95 5.14 -3.27 -2.93
C TYR A 95 5.49 -3.81 -4.31
N ARG A 96 5.60 -2.96 -5.32
CA ARG A 96 6.07 -3.38 -6.67
C ARG A 96 7.45 -4.01 -6.62
N LYS A 97 8.37 -3.42 -5.87
CA LYS A 97 9.72 -3.96 -5.67
C LYS A 97 9.70 -5.35 -5.02
N ASN A 98 8.71 -5.64 -4.20
CA ASN A 98 8.52 -6.92 -3.52
C ASN A 98 7.61 -7.90 -4.29
N GLY A 99 7.34 -7.64 -5.56
CA GLY A 99 6.62 -8.56 -6.44
C GLY A 99 5.10 -8.39 -6.45
N PHE A 100 4.57 -7.32 -5.87
CA PHE A 100 3.16 -6.97 -5.96
C PHE A 100 2.87 -6.20 -7.23
N SER A 101 1.69 -6.39 -7.77
CA SER A 101 1.15 -5.61 -8.87
C SER A 101 -0.23 -5.07 -8.52
N VAL A 102 -0.63 -4.01 -9.19
CA VAL A 102 -1.99 -3.47 -9.05
C VAL A 102 -2.97 -4.48 -9.64
N ILE A 103 -3.95 -4.89 -8.85
CA ILE A 103 -4.98 -5.85 -9.25
C ILE A 103 -6.38 -5.27 -9.24
N GLY A 104 -6.59 -4.13 -8.62
CA GLY A 104 -7.90 -3.50 -8.55
C GLY A 104 -7.86 -2.14 -7.86
N PHE A 105 -9.01 -1.56 -7.74
CA PHE A 105 -9.21 -0.28 -7.05
C PHE A 105 -10.68 -0.12 -6.66
N ASP A 106 -10.93 0.78 -5.72
CA ASP A 106 -12.26 1.25 -5.39
C ASP A 106 -12.24 2.78 -5.31
N LEU A 107 -13.00 3.42 -6.20
CA LEU A 107 -13.02 4.89 -6.33
C LEU A 107 -13.55 5.59 -5.08
N TYR A 108 -14.35 4.93 -4.27
CA TYR A 108 -15.07 5.54 -3.16
C TYR A 108 -15.00 4.73 -1.87
N ALA A 109 -13.90 4.00 -1.68
CA ALA A 109 -13.73 3.11 -0.52
C ALA A 109 -13.76 3.86 0.83
N TYR A 110 -13.24 5.07 0.87
CA TYR A 110 -13.12 5.86 2.08
C TYR A 110 -14.18 6.97 2.19
N SER A 111 -14.47 7.63 1.08
CA SER A 111 -15.46 8.71 1.01
C SER A 111 -15.92 8.97 -0.43
N ASN A 112 -16.97 9.78 -0.56
CA ASN A 112 -17.47 10.19 -1.88
C ASN A 112 -16.54 11.20 -2.60
N THR A 113 -15.50 11.67 -1.93
CA THR A 113 -14.55 12.65 -2.47
C THR A 113 -13.17 12.07 -2.75
N ASP A 114 -12.98 10.77 -2.60
CA ASP A 114 -11.68 10.12 -2.76
C ASP A 114 -10.97 10.45 -4.08
N PRO A 115 -11.62 10.42 -5.26
CA PRO A 115 -10.96 10.78 -6.50
C PRO A 115 -10.47 12.23 -6.51
N GLY A 116 -11.29 13.17 -6.01
CA GLY A 116 -10.92 14.59 -5.93
C GLY A 116 -9.80 14.87 -4.95
N ARG A 117 -9.64 14.05 -3.92
CA ARG A 117 -8.57 14.12 -2.93
C ARG A 117 -7.32 13.32 -3.33
N HIS A 118 -7.39 12.57 -4.43
CA HIS A 118 -6.34 11.66 -4.88
C HIS A 118 -6.00 10.56 -3.85
N GLU A 119 -7.00 10.09 -3.13
CA GLU A 119 -6.89 9.08 -2.08
C GLU A 119 -7.74 7.83 -2.40
N VAL A 120 -7.79 7.45 -3.65
CA VAL A 120 -8.50 6.24 -4.09
C VAL A 120 -7.81 5.00 -3.53
N ARG A 121 -8.60 4.01 -3.10
CA ARG A 121 -8.05 2.73 -2.66
C ARG A 121 -7.51 1.95 -3.86
N ILE A 122 -6.24 1.61 -3.80
CA ILE A 122 -5.56 0.73 -4.75
C ILE A 122 -5.37 -0.64 -4.08
N GLU A 123 -5.76 -1.68 -4.75
CA GLU A 123 -5.54 -3.06 -4.33
C GLU A 123 -4.33 -3.62 -5.06
N MET A 124 -3.41 -4.20 -4.30
CA MET A 124 -2.21 -4.82 -4.82
C MET A 124 -2.15 -6.28 -4.42
N GLY A 125 -1.69 -7.12 -5.32
CA GLY A 125 -1.63 -8.54 -5.11
C GLY A 125 -0.33 -9.17 -5.55
N LYS A 126 0.05 -10.21 -4.83
CA LYS A 126 1.18 -11.07 -5.16
C LYS A 126 0.74 -12.52 -5.13
N LYS A 127 0.88 -13.20 -6.25
CA LYS A 127 0.63 -14.64 -6.32
C LYS A 127 1.70 -15.39 -5.54
N LEU A 128 1.27 -16.33 -4.72
CA LEU A 128 2.15 -17.27 -4.04
C LEU A 128 2.44 -18.47 -4.95
N HIS A 129 3.51 -19.19 -4.63
CA HIS A 129 3.98 -20.31 -5.43
C HIS A 129 2.95 -21.44 -5.52
N GLY A 130 2.96 -22.07 -6.66
CA GLY A 130 2.12 -23.19 -7.01
C GLY A 130 1.04 -22.78 -8.03
N PRO A 131 0.92 -23.52 -9.14
CA PRO A 131 -0.21 -23.33 -10.02
C PRO A 131 -1.46 -23.67 -9.20
N SER A 132 -2.42 -22.75 -9.11
CA SER A 132 -3.76 -23.13 -8.71
C SER A 132 -4.28 -24.05 -9.82
N VAL A 133 -4.15 -25.32 -9.61
CA VAL A 133 -4.79 -26.32 -10.46
C VAL A 133 -6.27 -26.25 -10.13
N ARG A 134 -7.06 -25.83 -11.10
CA ARG A 134 -8.48 -26.05 -11.02
C ARG A 134 -8.78 -27.49 -11.38
#